data_3991dac5384202768c4f5d678d9b86f1
#
_entry.id   3991dac5384202768c4f5d678d9b86f1
#
_cell.length_a   1.000
_cell.length_b   1.000
_cell.length_c   1.000
_cell.angle_alpha   90.00
_cell.angle_beta   90.00
_cell.angle_gamma   90.00
#
_symmetry.space_group_name_H-M   'P 1'
#
loop_
_entity.id
_entity.type
_entity.pdbx_description
1 polymer ?
#
loop_
_entity_poly.entity_id
_entity_poly.type
_entity_poly.pdbx_seq_one_letter_code
_entity_poly.pdbx_strand_id
1 'polypeptide(L)' 'MAGKAKSVYICSECGYESPKWFGCCPGCGEWNTMNEEINCLLYTS' A
#
# COMPACT_ATOMS: atom_id res chain seq x y z
N MET A 1 -16.65 -15.16 -3.91
CA MET A 1 -16.36 -15.09 -3.51
C MET A 1 -15.64 -14.35 -3.32
N ALA A 2 -15.37 -14.01 -3.24
CA ALA A 2 -14.73 -13.28 -3.12
C ALA A 2 -14.32 -12.81 -2.11
N GLY A 3 -14.18 -12.04 -1.56
CA GLY A 3 -13.70 -11.76 -0.42
C GLY A 3 -12.31 -11.76 -0.28
N LYS A 4 -11.55 -11.51 -1.21
CA LYS A 4 -10.23 -11.51 -1.03
C LYS A 4 -9.76 -10.19 -0.65
N ALA A 5 -9.10 -9.94 0.37
CA ALA A 5 -8.49 -8.71 0.77
C ALA A 5 -7.27 -8.49 -0.05
N LYS A 6 -7.08 -7.28 -0.53
CA LYS A 6 -5.93 -6.96 -1.29
C LYS A 6 -5.03 -6.15 -0.45
N SER A 7 -3.75 -6.43 -0.43
CA SER A 7 -2.82 -5.64 0.33
C SER A 7 -2.13 -4.65 -0.59
N VAL A 8 -1.98 -3.44 -0.14
CA VAL A 8 -1.30 -2.43 -0.90
C VAL A 8 -0.26 -1.81 0.02
N TYR A 9 0.71 -1.14 -0.54
CA TYR A 9 1.78 -0.55 0.24
C TYR A 9 1.78 0.96 -0.01
N ILE A 10 1.77 1.72 1.06
CA ILE A 10 1.68 3.17 0.95
C ILE A 10 2.87 3.80 1.63
N CYS A 11 3.54 4.66 0.92
CA CYS A 11 4.69 5.35 1.47
C CYS A 11 4.26 6.36 2.51
N SER A 12 4.95 6.41 3.63
CA SER A 12 4.57 7.35 4.66
C SER A 12 5.22 8.71 4.41
N GLU A 13 6.09 8.81 3.43
CA GLU A 13 6.72 10.09 3.14
C GLU A 13 5.96 10.86 2.07
N CYS A 14 5.71 10.27 0.95
CA CYS A 14 5.02 10.97 -0.11
C CYS A 14 3.60 10.45 -0.34
N GLY A 15 3.24 9.35 0.26
CA GLY A 15 1.90 8.82 0.09
C GLY A 15 1.70 7.99 -1.15
N TYR A 16 2.78 7.50 -1.72
CA TYR A 16 2.66 6.72 -2.94
C TYR A 16 2.01 5.38 -2.63
N GLU A 17 1.08 4.96 -3.43
CA GLU A 17 0.37 3.72 -3.21
C GLU A 17 0.75 2.73 -4.29
N SER A 18 1.03 1.52 -3.91
CA SER A 18 1.44 0.51 -4.86
C SER A 18 0.84 -0.84 -4.48
N PRO A 19 0.49 -1.66 -5.44
CA PRO A 19 -0.08 -2.97 -5.15
C PRO A 19 0.98 -3.97 -4.77
N LYS A 20 2.23 -3.67 -4.91
CA LYS A 20 3.27 -4.57 -4.51
C LYS A 20 4.31 -3.84 -3.70
N TRP A 21 5.10 -4.59 -2.96
CA TRP A 21 6.08 -3.99 -2.07
C TRP A 21 7.34 -3.63 -2.82
N PHE A 22 7.86 -2.45 -2.56
CA PHE A 22 9.09 -2.02 -3.14
C PHE A 22 10.00 -1.69 -1.98
N GLY A 23 11.21 -2.08 -2.04
CA GLY A 23 12.15 -1.76 -0.98
C GLY A 23 12.37 -0.27 -0.89
N CYS A 24 12.25 0.44 -1.97
CA CYS A 24 12.37 1.87 -1.90
C CYS A 24 11.19 2.47 -2.66
N CYS A 25 10.71 3.57 -2.19
CA CYS A 25 9.56 4.21 -2.79
C CYS A 25 9.93 4.84 -4.10
N PRO A 26 9.24 4.50 -5.18
CA PRO A 26 9.56 5.08 -6.47
C PRO A 26 9.06 6.52 -6.57
N GLY A 27 8.25 6.95 -5.61
CA GLY A 27 7.76 8.32 -5.64
C GLY A 27 8.75 9.29 -5.05
N CYS A 28 9.19 9.07 -3.84
CA CYS A 28 10.11 9.98 -3.21
C CYS A 28 11.53 9.41 -3.14
N GLY A 29 11.67 8.13 -3.41
CA GLY A 29 12.99 7.53 -3.40
C GLY A 29 13.53 7.14 -2.05
N GLU A 30 12.67 7.15 -1.03
CA GLU A 30 13.13 6.80 0.30
C GLU A 30 13.03 5.31 0.50
N TRP A 31 13.87 4.78 1.37
CA TRP A 31 13.85 3.37 1.63
C TRP A 31 13.08 3.08 2.92
N ASN A 32 12.49 1.90 2.94
CA ASN A 32 11.75 1.48 4.13
C ASN A 32 10.65 2.44 4.55
N THR A 33 10.03 3.08 3.59
CA THR A 33 8.94 3.98 3.91
C THR A 33 7.60 3.40 3.50
N MET A 34 7.59 2.23 2.87
CA MET A 34 6.35 1.63 2.41
C MET A 34 5.72 0.86 3.54
N ASN A 35 4.44 1.12 3.78
CA ASN A 35 3.71 0.44 4.84
C ASN A 35 2.62 -0.41 4.23
N GLU A 36 2.46 -1.60 4.72
CA GLU A 36 1.44 -2.50 4.19
C GLU A 36 0.08 -2.14 4.74
N GLU A 37 -0.89 -1.96 3.87
CA GLU A 37 -2.24 -1.66 4.28
C GLU A 37 -3.15 -2.70 3.66
N ILE A 38 -4.09 -3.18 4.41
CA ILE A 38 -5.03 -4.17 3.90
C ILE A 38 -6.27 -3.43 3.44
N ASN A 39 -6.52 -3.49 2.17
CA ASN A 39 -7.67 -2.82 1.61
C ASN A 39 -8.85 -3.73 1.69
N CYS A 40 -9.57 -3.72 2.75
CA CYS A 40 -10.69 -4.55 2.93
C CYS A 40 -11.94 -3.83 2.59
N LEU A 41 -12.60 -4.23 1.59
CA LEU A 41 -13.66 -3.57 1.17
C LEU A 41 -14.83 -3.81 1.90
N LEU A 42 -14.88 -4.02 3.06
CA LEU A 42 -15.89 -4.29 3.81
C LEU A 42 -16.98 -3.38 3.72
N TYR A 43 -16.96 -2.34 3.74
CA TYR A 43 -18.05 -1.62 3.69
C TYR A 43 -17.71 -0.37 3.30
N THR A 44 -18.28 0.23 2.96
CA THR A 44 -17.93 1.26 2.52
C THR A 44 -18.10 2.25 3.01
N SER A 45 -18.07 2.76 3.17
CA SER A 45 -18.15 3.77 3.70
C SER A 45 -18.69 4.61 3.20
#